data_f74f0ae2ff47d8afde634ae395ed6442
#
_entry.id   f74f0ae2ff47d8afde634ae395ed6442
#
_cell.length_a   1.000
_cell.length_b   1.000
_cell.length_c   1.000
_cell.angle_alpha   90.00
_cell.angle_beta   90.00
_cell.angle_gamma   90.00
#
_symmetry.space_group_name_H-M   'P 1'
#
loop_
_entity.id
_entity.type
_entity.pdbx_description
1 polymer ?
#
loop_
_entity_poly.entity_id
_entity_poly.type
_entity_poly.pdbx_seq_one_letter_code
_entity_poly.pdbx_strand_id
1 'polypeptide(L)'
;MGLRFPTAWVGLVLLLAPIGSAAIDRLEVLEQMKKSRPADLTVLIETPDAGGMRTIGIYAVKPSAADANVRQYKLWEELPKDLNIYFESVNCSAANPLRVKRTSSSVYVRNLNPGGFVSDTNREDHLVWWAVCVPEVAGTEPATLRQKALDLGYSTLIPERQQQLPALAPKSPRP
;
A
#
# COMPACT_ATOMS: atom_id res chain seq x y z
N MET A 1 29.28 -67.70 -52.14
CA MET A 1 29.77 -66.30 -52.16
C MET A 1 28.71 -65.45 -51.60
N GLY A 2 28.79 -65.13 -50.27
CA GLY A 2 27.80 -64.34 -49.59
C GLY A 2 28.43 -63.01 -49.15
N LEU A 3 27.94 -61.93 -49.71
CA LEU A 3 28.32 -60.58 -49.30
C LEU A 3 27.55 -60.16 -48.01
N ARG A 4 28.27 -59.94 -46.96
CA ARG A 4 27.71 -59.31 -45.72
C ARG A 4 27.95 -57.80 -45.78
N PHE A 5 26.87 -57.00 -45.74
CA PHE A 5 26.94 -55.52 -45.53
C PHE A 5 26.87 -55.21 -44.04
N PRO A 6 27.75 -54.33 -43.48
CA PRO A 6 27.63 -53.86 -42.12
C PRO A 6 26.63 -52.75 -42.08
N THR A 7 25.62 -52.88 -41.20
CA THR A 7 24.67 -51.83 -40.83
C THR A 7 25.34 -50.88 -39.87
N ALA A 8 25.65 -49.66 -40.32
CA ALA A 8 26.12 -48.58 -39.47
C ALA A 8 24.92 -47.93 -38.77
N TRP A 9 24.86 -48.05 -37.45
CA TRP A 9 23.92 -47.31 -36.62
C TRP A 9 24.45 -45.90 -36.37
N VAL A 10 23.84 -44.88 -36.99
CA VAL A 10 24.09 -43.49 -36.67
C VAL A 10 23.23 -43.14 -35.48
N GLY A 11 23.85 -43.09 -34.30
CA GLY A 11 23.22 -42.63 -33.07
C GLY A 11 23.04 -41.11 -33.10
N LEU A 12 21.80 -40.63 -33.22
CA LEU A 12 21.44 -39.25 -33.12
C LEU A 12 21.47 -38.87 -31.63
N VAL A 13 22.56 -38.23 -31.16
CA VAL A 13 22.65 -37.66 -29.81
C VAL A 13 21.90 -36.32 -29.82
N LEU A 14 20.66 -36.32 -29.30
CA LEU A 14 19.92 -35.10 -28.97
C LEU A 14 20.59 -34.45 -27.78
N LEU A 15 21.36 -33.38 -27.97
CA LEU A 15 21.85 -32.49 -26.94
C LEU A 15 20.64 -31.69 -26.43
N LEU A 16 20.02 -32.15 -25.31
CA LEU A 16 19.10 -31.39 -24.53
C LEU A 16 19.90 -30.30 -23.79
N ALA A 17 19.97 -29.11 -24.39
CA ALA A 17 20.47 -27.94 -23.68
C ALA A 17 19.53 -27.67 -22.47
N PRO A 18 20.06 -27.55 -21.24
CA PRO A 18 19.23 -27.14 -20.12
C PRO A 18 18.72 -25.72 -20.40
N ILE A 19 17.40 -25.57 -20.51
CA ILE A 19 16.77 -24.26 -20.49
C ILE A 19 17.01 -23.74 -19.08
N GLY A 20 18.06 -22.92 -18.93
CA GLY A 20 18.33 -22.21 -17.68
C GLY A 20 17.12 -21.36 -17.35
N SER A 21 16.34 -21.76 -16.36
CA SER A 21 15.37 -20.86 -15.71
C SER A 21 16.19 -19.71 -15.15
N ALA A 22 16.21 -18.58 -15.85
CA ALA A 22 16.75 -17.34 -15.29
C ALA A 22 15.97 -17.07 -14.02
N ALA A 23 16.59 -17.24 -12.88
CA ALA A 23 16.01 -16.83 -11.60
C ALA A 23 15.76 -15.34 -11.72
N ILE A 24 14.49 -14.94 -11.64
CA ILE A 24 14.11 -13.51 -11.67
C ILE A 24 14.77 -12.89 -10.44
N ASP A 25 15.66 -11.92 -10.67
CA ASP A 25 16.29 -11.19 -9.57
C ASP A 25 15.21 -10.34 -8.89
N ARG A 26 14.89 -10.70 -7.65
CA ARG A 26 13.89 -9.99 -6.85
C ARG A 26 14.17 -8.50 -6.73
N LEU A 27 15.45 -8.12 -6.65
CA LEU A 27 15.84 -6.71 -6.54
C LEU A 27 15.58 -5.95 -7.83
N GLU A 28 15.85 -6.57 -8.98
CA GLU A 28 15.57 -5.96 -10.28
C GLU A 28 14.06 -5.74 -10.48
N VAL A 29 13.24 -6.73 -10.13
CA VAL A 29 11.77 -6.60 -10.18
C VAL A 29 11.28 -5.49 -9.25
N LEU A 30 11.82 -5.42 -8.04
CA LEU A 30 11.47 -4.39 -7.07
C LEU A 30 11.81 -2.99 -7.59
N GLU A 31 13.01 -2.79 -8.14
CA GLU A 31 13.42 -1.52 -8.74
C GLU A 31 12.53 -1.13 -9.94
N GLN A 32 12.15 -2.10 -10.75
CA GLN A 32 11.22 -1.86 -11.86
C GLN A 32 9.83 -1.46 -11.34
N MET A 33 9.33 -2.10 -10.28
CA MET A 33 8.07 -1.71 -9.66
C MET A 33 8.11 -0.31 -9.07
N LYS A 34 9.20 0.07 -8.40
CA LYS A 34 9.40 1.42 -7.86
C LYS A 34 9.45 2.49 -8.96
N LYS A 35 10.06 2.19 -10.10
CA LYS A 35 10.05 3.08 -11.29
C LYS A 35 8.66 3.24 -11.90
N SER A 36 7.77 2.28 -11.69
CA SER A 36 6.41 2.27 -12.20
C SER A 36 5.40 2.86 -11.21
N ARG A 37 5.78 3.93 -10.52
CA ARG A 37 4.87 4.64 -9.59
C ARG A 37 3.58 5.05 -10.31
N PRO A 38 2.41 4.93 -9.64
CA PRO A 38 1.15 5.42 -10.20
C PRO A 38 1.22 6.91 -10.56
N ALA A 39 0.61 7.29 -11.68
CA ALA A 39 0.64 8.68 -12.15
C ALA A 39 -0.09 9.65 -11.21
N ASP A 40 -1.05 9.15 -10.43
CA ASP A 40 -1.82 9.88 -9.43
C ASP A 40 -1.26 9.72 -8.00
N LEU A 41 -0.02 9.22 -7.85
CA LEU A 41 0.62 9.08 -6.55
C LEU A 41 0.93 10.44 -5.93
N THR A 42 0.31 10.70 -4.77
CA THR A 42 0.62 11.85 -3.92
C THR A 42 1.56 11.39 -2.81
N VAL A 43 2.82 11.81 -2.86
CA VAL A 43 3.82 11.51 -1.83
C VAL A 43 3.56 12.36 -0.59
N LEU A 44 3.53 11.73 0.58
CA LEU A 44 3.21 12.35 1.87
C LEU A 44 4.39 12.37 2.84
N ILE A 45 5.23 11.34 2.79
CA ILE A 45 6.37 11.17 3.69
C ILE A 45 7.56 10.67 2.87
N GLU A 46 8.71 11.30 3.06
CA GLU A 46 10.01 10.78 2.66
C GLU A 46 10.96 10.92 3.84
N THR A 47 11.42 9.81 4.38
CA THR A 47 12.30 9.78 5.54
C THR A 47 13.45 8.80 5.33
N PRO A 48 14.66 9.11 5.82
CA PRO A 48 15.74 8.12 5.86
C PRO A 48 15.34 6.88 6.66
N ASP A 49 15.70 5.72 6.16
CA ASP A 49 15.53 4.42 6.79
C ASP A 49 16.80 3.58 6.63
N ALA A 50 16.90 2.47 7.35
CA ALA A 50 18.07 1.59 7.31
C ALA A 50 18.33 1.10 5.87
N GLY A 51 19.38 1.68 5.25
CA GLY A 51 19.83 1.34 3.89
C GLY A 51 19.19 2.12 2.75
N GLY A 52 18.45 3.22 3.01
CA GLY A 52 17.91 4.09 1.96
C GLY A 52 16.82 5.06 2.43
N MET A 53 15.81 5.24 1.60
CA MET A 53 14.67 6.10 1.89
C MET A 53 13.40 5.25 2.08
N ARG A 54 12.57 5.62 3.06
CA ARG A 54 11.18 5.18 3.15
C ARG A 54 10.29 6.28 2.57
N THR A 55 9.45 5.89 1.61
CA THR A 55 8.48 6.79 0.99
C THR A 55 7.08 6.27 1.23
N ILE A 56 6.19 7.14 1.69
CA ILE A 56 4.76 6.84 1.80
C ILE A 56 3.99 7.80 0.92
N GLY A 57 3.06 7.26 0.15
CA GLY A 57 2.13 8.03 -0.66
C GLY A 57 0.76 7.36 -0.76
N ILE A 58 -0.20 8.08 -1.30
CA ILE A 58 -1.54 7.58 -1.57
C ILE A 58 -1.87 7.74 -3.05
N TYR A 59 -2.71 6.85 -3.56
CA TYR A 59 -3.22 6.90 -4.93
C TYR A 59 -4.56 6.18 -5.07
N ALA A 60 -5.19 6.28 -6.24
CA ALA A 60 -6.48 5.66 -6.55
C ALA A 60 -7.57 5.98 -5.50
N VAL A 61 -7.61 7.25 -5.05
CA VAL A 61 -8.61 7.73 -4.09
C VAL A 61 -9.99 7.75 -4.75
N LYS A 62 -10.97 7.12 -4.12
CA LYS A 62 -12.35 7.07 -4.63
C LYS A 62 -13.37 7.06 -3.49
N PRO A 63 -14.57 7.63 -3.69
CA PRO A 63 -15.66 7.52 -2.72
C PRO A 63 -16.13 6.06 -2.60
N SER A 64 -16.62 5.70 -1.41
CA SER A 64 -17.31 4.44 -1.20
C SER A 64 -18.73 4.51 -1.75
N ALA A 65 -19.18 3.44 -2.40
CA ALA A 65 -20.56 3.35 -2.86
C ALA A 65 -21.59 3.22 -1.70
N ALA A 66 -21.13 2.76 -0.53
CA ALA A 66 -21.99 2.52 0.63
C ALA A 66 -22.15 3.75 1.54
N ASP A 67 -21.16 4.65 1.57
CA ASP A 67 -21.17 5.84 2.45
C ASP A 67 -20.36 6.96 1.80
N ALA A 68 -20.99 8.08 1.52
CA ALA A 68 -20.39 9.26 0.88
C ALA A 68 -19.26 9.89 1.72
N ASN A 69 -19.24 9.69 3.03
CA ASN A 69 -18.18 10.17 3.91
C ASN A 69 -16.95 9.25 3.89
N VAL A 70 -17.09 8.03 3.39
CA VAL A 70 -15.99 7.07 3.35
C VAL A 70 -15.28 7.14 2.01
N ARG A 71 -13.97 7.27 2.05
CA ARG A 71 -13.10 7.19 0.86
C ARG A 71 -12.16 6.01 0.98
N GLN A 72 -12.02 5.27 -0.10
CA GLN A 72 -11.08 4.17 -0.27
C GLN A 72 -9.88 4.67 -1.06
N TYR A 73 -8.70 4.16 -0.74
CA TYR A 73 -7.47 4.49 -1.43
C TYR A 73 -6.48 3.33 -1.34
N LYS A 74 -5.40 3.44 -2.10
CA LYS A 74 -4.23 2.58 -1.96
C LYS A 74 -3.10 3.37 -1.32
N LEU A 75 -2.50 2.81 -0.28
CA LEU A 75 -1.26 3.30 0.30
C LEU A 75 -0.10 2.63 -0.41
N TRP A 76 0.84 3.43 -0.87
CA TRP A 76 2.11 3.04 -1.45
C TRP A 76 3.21 3.25 -0.41
N GLU A 77 3.88 2.20 0.01
CA GLU A 77 4.99 2.27 0.94
C GLU A 77 6.23 1.65 0.32
N GLU A 78 7.19 2.48 -0.09
CA GLU A 78 8.51 2.05 -0.52
C GLU A 78 9.45 1.98 0.68
N LEU A 79 10.07 0.84 0.83
CA LEU A 79 11.17 0.60 1.75
C LEU A 79 12.46 0.37 0.94
N PRO A 80 13.67 0.47 1.54
CA PRO A 80 14.91 0.27 0.80
C PRO A 80 14.98 -1.06 0.03
N LYS A 81 14.39 -2.12 0.60
CA LYS A 81 14.40 -3.48 0.05
C LYS A 81 13.03 -4.10 -0.15
N ASP A 82 11.97 -3.29 -0.11
CA ASP A 82 10.60 -3.78 -0.26
C ASP A 82 9.67 -2.71 -0.83
N LEU A 83 8.50 -3.15 -1.29
CA LEU A 83 7.39 -2.30 -1.73
C LEU A 83 6.09 -2.93 -1.26
N ASN A 84 5.35 -2.18 -0.46
CA ASN A 84 4.06 -2.61 0.06
C ASN A 84 2.93 -1.76 -0.52
N ILE A 85 1.83 -2.39 -0.88
CA ILE A 85 0.61 -1.71 -1.32
C ILE A 85 -0.53 -2.19 -0.44
N TYR A 86 -1.13 -1.24 0.30
CA TYR A 86 -2.24 -1.54 1.20
C TYR A 86 -3.54 -0.94 0.66
N PHE A 87 -4.64 -1.66 0.86
CA PHE A 87 -5.99 -1.15 0.60
C PHE A 87 -6.58 -0.64 1.90
N GLU A 88 -6.81 0.63 1.97
CA GLU A 88 -7.25 1.31 3.18
C GLU A 88 -8.47 2.18 2.93
N SER A 89 -9.05 2.70 3.99
CA SER A 89 -10.14 3.66 3.90
C SER A 89 -10.07 4.67 5.05
N VAL A 90 -10.66 5.84 4.81
CA VAL A 90 -10.90 6.86 5.82
C VAL A 90 -12.37 7.23 5.85
N ASN A 91 -12.84 7.68 7.01
CA ASN A 91 -14.10 8.41 7.13
C ASN A 91 -13.78 9.89 7.31
N CYS A 92 -14.31 10.71 6.42
CA CYS A 92 -14.12 12.16 6.40
C CYS A 92 -15.23 12.94 7.14
N SER A 93 -16.14 12.25 7.82
CA SER A 93 -17.20 12.90 8.60
C SER A 93 -16.62 13.62 9.82
N ALA A 94 -17.06 14.83 10.09
CA ALA A 94 -16.66 15.59 11.28
C ALA A 94 -17.09 14.91 12.59
N ALA A 95 -18.16 14.10 12.54
CA ALA A 95 -18.64 13.37 13.71
C ALA A 95 -17.78 12.16 14.08
N ASN A 96 -17.11 11.54 13.09
CA ASN A 96 -16.35 10.30 13.31
C ASN A 96 -15.17 10.18 12.33
N PRO A 97 -14.17 11.08 12.42
CA PRO A 97 -12.99 10.95 11.57
C PRO A 97 -12.21 9.70 11.98
N LEU A 98 -11.89 8.84 11.01
CA LEU A 98 -11.13 7.62 11.29
C LEU A 98 -10.33 7.15 10.07
N ARG A 99 -9.30 6.33 10.33
CA ARG A 99 -8.56 5.57 9.32
C ARG A 99 -8.70 4.08 9.60
N VAL A 100 -8.91 3.30 8.58
CA VAL A 100 -8.97 1.83 8.64
C VAL A 100 -7.85 1.25 7.79
N LYS A 101 -6.93 0.56 8.45
CA LYS A 101 -5.85 -0.21 7.82
C LYS A 101 -6.22 -1.69 7.85
N ARG A 102 -5.97 -2.41 6.75
CA ARG A 102 -6.26 -3.84 6.66
C ARG A 102 -4.99 -4.60 6.32
N THR A 103 -4.76 -5.66 7.07
CA THR A 103 -3.75 -6.68 6.77
C THR A 103 -4.44 -8.01 6.49
N SER A 104 -3.67 -9.04 6.15
CA SER A 104 -4.21 -10.40 5.97
C SER A 104 -4.87 -10.98 7.22
N SER A 105 -4.44 -10.56 8.42
CA SER A 105 -4.87 -11.13 9.71
C SER A 105 -5.64 -10.16 10.60
N SER A 106 -5.59 -8.85 10.33
CA SER A 106 -6.11 -7.84 11.24
C SER A 106 -6.69 -6.63 10.51
N VAL A 107 -7.65 -5.99 11.17
CA VAL A 107 -8.17 -4.67 10.80
C VAL A 107 -7.84 -3.72 11.93
N TYR A 108 -7.13 -2.65 11.63
CA TYR A 108 -6.81 -1.59 12.58
C TYR A 108 -7.73 -0.40 12.29
N VAL A 109 -8.46 0.02 13.31
CA VAL A 109 -9.33 1.20 13.24
C VAL A 109 -8.76 2.24 14.18
N ARG A 110 -8.39 3.40 13.63
CA ARG A 110 -7.91 4.52 14.40
C ARG A 110 -8.88 5.69 14.29
N ASN A 111 -9.49 6.09 15.42
CA ASN A 111 -10.21 7.34 15.50
C ASN A 111 -9.20 8.49 15.49
N LEU A 112 -9.49 9.53 14.74
CA LEU A 112 -8.61 10.68 14.54
C LEU A 112 -9.26 11.94 15.10
N ASN A 113 -8.43 12.90 15.47
CA ASN A 113 -8.86 14.21 15.88
C ASN A 113 -8.17 15.29 15.01
N PRO A 114 -8.69 15.60 13.82
CA PRO A 114 -8.06 16.54 12.90
C PRO A 114 -7.79 17.93 13.48
N GLY A 115 -8.61 18.37 14.45
CA GLY A 115 -8.41 19.63 15.19
C GLY A 115 -7.63 19.50 16.49
N GLY A 116 -7.16 18.29 16.82
CA GLY A 116 -6.47 17.99 18.09
C GLY A 116 -4.96 18.13 18.02
N PHE A 117 -4.30 17.39 18.92
CA PHE A 117 -2.85 17.36 19.01
C PHE A 117 -2.25 16.31 18.07
N VAL A 118 -1.26 16.72 17.31
CA VAL A 118 -0.49 15.82 16.42
C VAL A 118 0.89 15.58 17.04
N SER A 119 1.28 14.31 17.12
CA SER A 119 2.58 13.83 17.60
C SER A 119 3.21 12.90 16.58
N ASP A 120 4.45 12.49 16.76
CA ASP A 120 5.12 11.54 15.87
C ASP A 120 4.37 10.21 15.75
N THR A 121 3.61 9.80 16.78
CA THR A 121 2.89 8.53 16.81
C THR A 121 1.60 8.52 16.01
N ASN A 122 1.01 9.69 15.71
CA ASN A 122 -0.23 9.79 14.93
C ASN A 122 -0.06 10.63 13.64
N ARG A 123 1.12 11.24 13.44
CA ARG A 123 1.40 12.13 12.31
C ARG A 123 1.13 11.48 10.95
N GLU A 124 1.58 10.24 10.75
CA GLU A 124 1.33 9.51 9.49
C GLU A 124 -0.17 9.33 9.23
N ASP A 125 -0.94 8.94 10.26
CA ASP A 125 -2.38 8.75 10.12
C ASP A 125 -3.09 10.05 9.75
N HIS A 126 -2.67 11.16 10.33
CA HIS A 126 -3.18 12.50 10.00
C HIS A 126 -2.79 12.94 8.59
N LEU A 127 -1.52 12.77 8.17
CA LEU A 127 -1.08 13.09 6.81
C LEU A 127 -1.93 12.37 5.76
N VAL A 128 -2.13 11.07 5.95
CA VAL A 128 -2.94 10.25 5.05
C VAL A 128 -4.39 10.72 5.07
N TRP A 129 -4.96 10.93 6.24
CA TRP A 129 -6.36 11.35 6.37
C TRP A 129 -6.60 12.72 5.70
N TRP A 130 -5.74 13.71 5.95
CA TRP A 130 -5.82 15.02 5.32
C TRP A 130 -5.72 14.93 3.80
N ALA A 131 -4.77 14.17 3.28
CA ALA A 131 -4.57 14.03 1.85
C ALA A 131 -5.75 13.36 1.14
N VAL A 132 -6.46 12.44 1.80
CA VAL A 132 -7.63 11.78 1.24
C VAL A 132 -8.89 12.61 1.41
N CYS A 133 -9.09 13.26 2.57
CA CYS A 133 -10.33 13.97 2.87
C CYS A 133 -10.32 15.42 2.35
N VAL A 134 -9.17 16.08 2.34
CA VAL A 134 -8.98 17.49 1.98
C VAL A 134 -7.75 17.61 1.06
N PRO A 135 -7.85 17.15 -0.20
CA PRO A 135 -6.69 16.98 -1.08
C PRO A 135 -5.88 18.26 -1.33
N GLU A 136 -6.50 19.42 -1.20
CA GLU A 136 -5.83 20.72 -1.39
C GLU A 136 -4.74 21.02 -0.35
N VAL A 137 -4.72 20.31 0.77
CA VAL A 137 -3.69 20.41 1.82
C VAL A 137 -2.83 19.16 1.93
N ALA A 138 -2.86 18.27 0.92
CA ALA A 138 -2.05 17.07 0.92
C ALA A 138 -0.55 17.39 1.11
N GLY A 139 0.12 16.65 1.98
CA GLY A 139 1.54 16.86 2.31
C GLY A 139 1.84 18.02 3.25
N THR A 140 0.84 18.84 3.61
CA THR A 140 1.01 19.88 4.64
C THR A 140 1.15 19.21 6.01
N GLU A 141 2.03 19.78 6.86
CA GLU A 141 2.24 19.27 8.22
C GLU A 141 0.94 19.37 9.04
N PRO A 142 0.37 18.23 9.50
CA PRO A 142 -0.95 18.21 10.13
C PRO A 142 -1.07 19.08 11.37
N ALA A 143 0.01 19.25 12.14
CA ALA A 143 0.02 20.11 13.33
C ALA A 143 -0.32 21.57 13.02
N THR A 144 -0.09 22.02 11.78
CA THR A 144 -0.40 23.39 11.32
C THR A 144 -1.84 23.55 10.83
N LEU A 145 -2.58 22.44 10.63
CA LEU A 145 -3.91 22.44 10.04
C LEU A 145 -5.05 22.53 11.07
N ARG A 146 -4.73 22.77 12.34
CA ARG A 146 -5.75 22.84 13.40
C ARG A 146 -6.87 23.85 13.12
N GLN A 147 -6.52 25.08 12.68
CA GLN A 147 -7.53 26.09 12.37
C GLN A 147 -8.40 25.65 11.20
N LYS A 148 -7.79 25.10 10.16
CA LYS A 148 -8.51 24.53 9.00
C LYS A 148 -9.50 23.43 9.44
N ALA A 149 -9.11 22.58 10.40
CA ALA A 149 -10.01 21.57 10.95
C ALA A 149 -11.24 22.19 11.61
N LEU A 150 -11.05 23.21 12.43
CA LEU A 150 -12.14 23.93 13.09
C LEU A 150 -13.07 24.61 12.08
N ASP A 151 -12.52 25.24 11.05
CA ASP A 151 -13.28 25.89 9.98
C ASP A 151 -14.14 24.90 9.19
N LEU A 152 -13.68 23.65 9.08
CA LEU A 152 -14.41 22.53 8.47
C LEU A 152 -15.37 21.83 9.45
N GLY A 153 -15.49 22.28 10.69
CA GLY A 153 -16.40 21.77 11.69
C GLY A 153 -15.90 20.56 12.48
N TYR A 154 -14.61 20.23 12.41
CA TYR A 154 -14.04 19.16 13.24
C TYR A 154 -13.83 19.64 14.69
N SER A 155 -14.09 18.76 15.64
CA SER A 155 -13.88 19.04 17.08
C SER A 155 -12.40 18.93 17.43
N THR A 156 -12.00 19.62 18.53
CA THR A 156 -10.69 19.42 19.17
C THR A 156 -10.74 18.39 20.30
N LEU A 157 -11.93 17.84 20.59
CA LEU A 157 -12.18 17.03 21.79
C LEU A 157 -12.37 15.54 21.48
N ILE A 158 -12.21 15.12 20.24
CA ILE A 158 -12.34 13.70 19.87
C ILE A 158 -11.15 12.93 20.46
N PRO A 159 -11.40 11.93 21.33
CA PRO A 159 -10.30 11.11 21.84
C PRO A 159 -9.79 10.18 20.75
N GLU A 160 -8.51 10.24 20.43
CA GLU A 160 -7.87 9.29 19.54
C GLU A 160 -7.71 7.93 20.20
N ARG A 161 -8.19 6.89 19.54
CA ARG A 161 -8.11 5.51 20.00
C ARG A 161 -7.76 4.61 18.81
N GLN A 162 -6.96 3.60 19.08
CA GLN A 162 -6.70 2.54 18.11
C GLN A 162 -7.30 1.25 18.62
N GLN A 163 -8.03 0.55 17.76
CA GLN A 163 -8.55 -0.78 17.98
C GLN A 163 -8.00 -1.72 16.93
N GLN A 164 -7.67 -2.93 17.35
CA GLN A 164 -7.30 -4.02 16.45
C GLN A 164 -8.39 -5.09 16.51
N LEU A 165 -8.95 -5.40 15.36
CA LEU A 165 -9.95 -6.43 15.19
C LEU A 165 -9.37 -7.56 14.33
N PRO A 166 -9.74 -8.83 14.56
CA PRO A 166 -9.34 -9.91 13.67
C PRO A 166 -9.94 -9.67 12.27
N ALA A 167 -9.15 -9.94 11.23
CA ALA A 167 -9.68 -9.94 9.87
C ALA A 167 -10.72 -11.06 9.74
N LEU A 168 -11.85 -10.75 9.12
CA LEU A 168 -12.82 -11.80 8.78
C LEU A 168 -12.15 -12.72 7.76
N ALA A 169 -12.13 -14.02 8.03
CA ALA A 169 -11.69 -15.01 7.08
C ALA A 169 -12.44 -14.80 5.75
N PRO A 170 -11.76 -14.87 4.58
CA PRO A 170 -12.45 -14.82 3.31
C PRO A 170 -13.51 -15.93 3.31
N LYS A 171 -14.75 -15.54 2.98
CA LYS A 171 -15.84 -16.53 2.85
C LYS A 171 -15.37 -17.57 1.83
N SER A 172 -15.13 -18.80 2.28
CA SER A 172 -14.88 -19.92 1.38
C SER A 172 -16.00 -19.96 0.32
N PRO A 173 -15.69 -20.03 -0.97
CA PRO A 173 -16.74 -20.21 -1.97
C PRO A 173 -17.52 -21.46 -1.55
N ARG A 174 -18.83 -21.33 -1.41
CA ARG A 174 -19.70 -22.50 -1.19
C ARG A 174 -19.58 -23.39 -2.42
N PRO A 175 -19.44 -24.71 -2.21
CA PRO A 175 -19.39 -25.67 -3.31
C PRO A 175 -20.67 -25.65 -4.15
#